data_7d8893ebc9082738e68fa2d8db6722c2
#
_entry.id   7d8893ebc9082738e68fa2d8db6722c2
#
_cell.length_a   1.000
_cell.length_b   1.000
_cell.length_c   1.000
_cell.angle_alpha   90.00
_cell.angle_beta   90.00
_cell.angle_gamma   90.00
#
_symmetry.space_group_name_H-M   'P 1'
#
loop_
_entity.id
_entity.type
_entity.pdbx_description
1 polymer ?
#
loop_
_entity_poly.entity_id
_entity_poly.type
_entity_poly.pdbx_seq_one_letter_code
_entity_poly.pdbx_strand_id
1 'polypeptide(L)'
;VIVANHEGSAYFQKLKEETDFASDSRIKFVGTVYDQELLKYLRQECRAYIHGHEVGGTNPGLLEALAQTNENLVLGVDFNKKVALKGAHYWSKDGGNLARLIDQIDGQAESIELGKAAKKHMQEAYTWEKIAREYEELFLR
;
A
#
# COMPACT_ATOMS: atom_id res chain seq x y z
N VAL A 1 11.52 -2.69 3.53
CA VAL A 1 12.01 -2.48 2.15
C VAL A 1 11.20 -1.37 1.51
N ILE A 2 11.85 -0.45 0.81
CA ILE A 2 11.22 0.65 0.05
C ILE A 2 11.56 0.46 -1.42
N VAL A 3 10.54 0.21 -2.24
CA VAL A 3 10.65 0.06 -3.69
C VAL A 3 10.26 1.39 -4.33
N ALA A 4 11.25 2.18 -4.73
CA ALA A 4 11.04 3.48 -5.35
C ALA A 4 12.28 3.93 -6.12
N ASN A 5 12.07 4.65 -7.21
CA ASN A 5 13.16 5.41 -7.82
C ASN A 5 13.42 6.66 -6.98
N HIS A 6 14.56 6.70 -6.31
CA HIS A 6 14.96 7.81 -5.43
C HIS A 6 16.24 8.51 -5.91
N GLU A 7 16.92 7.95 -6.89
CA GLU A 7 18.18 8.51 -7.41
C GLU A 7 17.94 9.89 -8.03
N GLY A 8 18.77 10.86 -7.65
CA GLY A 8 18.68 12.24 -8.13
C GLY A 8 17.49 13.05 -7.59
N SER A 9 16.66 12.48 -6.71
CA SER A 9 15.53 13.19 -6.12
C SER A 9 15.98 14.23 -5.08
N ALA A 10 15.64 15.50 -5.30
CA ALA A 10 15.87 16.57 -4.31
C ALA A 10 15.13 16.30 -2.99
N TYR A 11 13.95 15.70 -3.06
CA TYR A 11 13.20 15.28 -1.87
C TYR A 11 13.97 14.22 -1.06
N PHE A 12 14.56 13.24 -1.73
CA PHE A 12 15.33 12.20 -1.06
C PHE A 12 16.59 12.74 -0.38
N GLN A 13 17.27 13.73 -1.00
CA GLN A 13 18.41 14.42 -0.37
C GLN A 13 17.97 15.18 0.88
N LYS A 14 16.88 15.96 0.77
CA LYS A 14 16.30 16.66 1.91
C LYS A 14 15.92 15.70 3.04
N LEU A 15 15.32 14.55 2.72
CA LEU A 15 14.97 13.54 3.71
C LEU A 15 16.19 13.00 4.45
N LYS A 16 17.33 12.79 3.75
CA LYS A 16 18.60 12.39 4.37
C LYS A 16 19.18 13.44 5.30
N GLU A 17 19.01 14.72 4.98
CA GLU A 17 19.49 15.83 5.79
C GLU A 17 18.63 16.06 7.05
N GLU A 18 17.33 15.84 6.94
CA GLU A 18 16.37 16.10 8.01
C GLU A 18 16.14 14.90 8.95
N THR A 19 16.55 13.71 8.54
CA THR A 19 16.33 12.49 9.32
C THR A 19 17.56 11.59 9.31
N ASP A 20 17.66 10.71 10.29
CA ASP A 20 18.80 9.80 10.44
C ASP A 20 18.54 8.41 9.83
N PHE A 21 17.54 8.28 8.96
CA PHE A 21 17.16 6.97 8.41
C PHE A 21 18.31 6.26 7.67
N ALA A 22 19.24 7.00 7.09
CA ALA A 22 20.36 6.44 6.33
C ALA A 22 21.37 5.67 7.20
N SER A 23 21.40 5.93 8.51
CA SER A 23 22.23 5.20 9.48
C SER A 23 21.60 3.87 9.91
N ASP A 24 20.29 3.69 9.70
CA ASP A 24 19.59 2.46 10.09
C ASP A 24 19.66 1.40 8.99
N SER A 25 20.50 0.40 9.17
CA SER A 25 20.68 -0.70 8.22
C SER A 25 19.43 -1.54 7.94
N ARG A 26 18.37 -1.40 8.75
CA ARG A 26 17.09 -2.06 8.55
C ARG A 26 16.26 -1.39 7.46
N ILE A 27 16.50 -0.11 7.18
CA ILE A 27 15.82 0.65 6.13
C ILE A 27 16.55 0.43 4.80
N LYS A 28 15.88 -0.23 3.86
CA LYS A 28 16.48 -0.62 2.57
C LYS A 28 15.69 -0.02 1.42
N PHE A 29 16.35 0.85 0.67
CA PHE A 29 15.88 1.32 -0.63
C PHE A 29 16.46 0.41 -1.72
N VAL A 30 15.59 -0.23 -2.49
CA VAL A 30 16.02 -1.22 -3.50
C VAL A 30 15.85 -0.72 -4.94
N GLY A 31 15.56 0.57 -5.10
CA GLY A 31 15.33 1.15 -6.42
C GLY A 31 14.00 0.73 -7.04
N THR A 32 13.89 0.87 -8.35
CA THR A 32 12.72 0.42 -9.11
C THR A 32 12.80 -1.07 -9.38
N VAL A 33 11.73 -1.80 -9.08
CA VAL A 33 11.59 -3.22 -9.38
C VAL A 33 10.54 -3.37 -10.48
N TYR A 34 10.93 -3.96 -11.62
CA TYR A 34 10.04 -4.24 -12.76
C TYR A 34 9.55 -5.70 -12.78
N ASP A 35 10.21 -6.58 -12.03
CA ASP A 35 9.84 -7.98 -11.90
C ASP A 35 8.55 -8.10 -11.08
N GLN A 36 7.46 -8.45 -11.77
CA GLN A 36 6.12 -8.55 -11.17
C GLN A 36 6.00 -9.72 -10.18
N GLU A 37 6.70 -10.83 -10.42
CA GLU A 37 6.70 -11.96 -9.49
C GLU A 37 7.46 -11.61 -8.21
N LEU A 38 8.55 -10.88 -8.31
CA LEU A 38 9.27 -10.37 -7.14
C LEU A 38 8.42 -9.37 -6.35
N LEU A 39 7.74 -8.44 -7.01
CA LEU A 39 6.83 -7.49 -6.33
C LEU A 39 5.69 -8.20 -5.62
N LYS A 40 5.11 -9.20 -6.26
CA LYS A 40 4.07 -10.05 -5.68
C LYS A 40 4.59 -10.80 -4.45
N TYR A 41 5.76 -11.44 -4.57
CA TYR A 41 6.40 -12.13 -3.46
C TYR A 41 6.65 -11.19 -2.28
N LEU A 42 7.22 -10.01 -2.52
CA LEU A 42 7.46 -9.00 -1.47
C LEU A 42 6.17 -8.60 -0.73
N ARG A 43 5.05 -8.46 -1.46
CA ARG A 43 3.75 -8.14 -0.85
C ARG A 43 3.14 -9.31 -0.08
N GLN A 44 3.35 -10.53 -0.53
CA GLN A 44 2.84 -11.72 0.14
C GLN A 44 3.58 -12.05 1.43
N GLU A 45 4.91 -11.83 1.42
CA GLU A 45 5.79 -12.18 2.53
C GLU A 45 6.04 -11.02 3.51
N CYS A 46 5.58 -9.80 3.20
CA CYS A 46 5.78 -8.69 4.13
C CYS A 46 4.86 -8.81 5.34
N ARG A 47 5.36 -8.41 6.51
CA ARG A 47 4.56 -8.29 7.73
C ARG A 47 3.42 -7.29 7.57
N ALA A 48 3.67 -6.19 6.88
CA ALA A 48 2.66 -5.19 6.54
C ALA A 48 3.10 -4.37 5.32
N TYR A 49 2.13 -3.92 4.54
CA TYR A 49 2.33 -2.97 3.44
C TYR A 49 1.90 -1.58 3.87
N ILE A 50 2.77 -0.59 3.68
CA ILE A 50 2.49 0.81 4.03
C ILE A 50 2.20 1.61 2.76
N HIS A 51 1.03 2.24 2.70
CA HIS A 51 0.60 3.07 1.58
C HIS A 51 0.42 4.52 2.01
N GLY A 52 1.22 5.42 1.44
CA GLY A 52 1.26 6.84 1.82
C GLY A 52 0.81 7.81 0.72
N HIS A 53 0.21 7.35 -0.38
CA HIS A 53 -0.26 8.25 -1.43
C HIS A 53 -1.37 9.17 -0.93
N GLU A 54 -1.19 10.45 -1.16
CA GLU A 54 -2.05 11.52 -0.64
C GLU A 54 -2.89 12.18 -1.72
N VAL A 55 -2.48 12.09 -2.97
CA VAL A 55 -3.12 12.73 -4.12
C VAL A 55 -3.36 11.72 -5.22
N GLY A 56 -4.51 11.78 -5.85
CA GLY A 56 -4.85 10.92 -6.99
C GLY A 56 -6.21 10.24 -6.82
N GLY A 57 -6.37 9.14 -7.55
CA GLY A 57 -7.56 8.27 -7.52
C GLY A 57 -7.19 6.86 -7.11
N THR A 58 -7.78 5.89 -7.78
CA THR A 58 -7.45 4.47 -7.60
C THR A 58 -5.99 4.21 -7.96
N ASN A 59 -5.20 3.80 -6.97
CA ASN A 59 -3.77 3.53 -7.15
C ASN A 59 -3.55 2.03 -7.42
N PRO A 60 -2.94 1.63 -8.56
CA PRO A 60 -2.69 0.23 -8.87
C PRO A 60 -1.87 -0.50 -7.80
N GLY A 61 -0.83 0.15 -7.25
CA GLY A 61 -0.02 -0.43 -6.18
C GLY A 61 -0.82 -0.72 -4.91
N LEU A 62 -1.86 0.09 -4.60
CA LEU A 62 -2.77 -0.19 -3.49
C LEU A 62 -3.67 -1.39 -3.80
N LEU A 63 -4.23 -1.48 -5.01
CA LEU A 63 -5.05 -2.64 -5.42
C LEU A 63 -4.26 -3.94 -5.34
N GLU A 64 -3.03 -3.93 -5.85
CA GLU A 64 -2.14 -5.10 -5.82
C GLU A 64 -1.78 -5.50 -4.37
N ALA A 65 -1.53 -4.52 -3.49
CA ALA A 65 -1.25 -4.80 -2.09
C ALA A 65 -2.48 -5.39 -1.39
N LEU A 66 -3.66 -4.80 -1.56
CA LEU A 66 -4.92 -5.31 -0.99
C LEU A 66 -5.26 -6.72 -1.47
N ALA A 67 -4.88 -7.06 -2.71
CA ALA A 67 -5.07 -8.40 -3.27
C ALA A 67 -4.08 -9.45 -2.72
N GLN A 68 -2.95 -9.04 -2.17
CA GLN A 68 -1.83 -9.94 -1.87
C GLN A 68 -1.43 -9.97 -0.40
N THR A 69 -1.48 -8.82 0.29
CA THR A 69 -1.00 -8.64 1.66
C THR A 69 -2.11 -8.89 2.69
N ASN A 70 -1.75 -9.39 3.86
CA ASN A 70 -2.71 -9.59 4.96
C ASN A 70 -2.89 -8.31 5.80
N GLU A 71 -1.83 -7.54 6.00
CA GLU A 71 -1.86 -6.31 6.80
C GLU A 71 -1.55 -5.09 5.91
N ASN A 72 -2.53 -4.24 5.69
CA ASN A 72 -2.38 -3.02 4.90
C ASN A 72 -2.54 -1.80 5.79
N LEU A 73 -1.51 -0.95 5.88
CA LEU A 73 -1.48 0.31 6.62
C LEU A 73 -1.62 1.46 5.63
N VAL A 74 -2.78 2.04 5.53
CA VAL A 74 -3.16 2.96 4.45
C VAL A 74 -3.38 4.36 4.98
N LEU A 75 -2.80 5.38 4.34
CA LEU A 75 -3.08 6.78 4.68
C LEU A 75 -4.56 7.08 4.50
N GLY A 76 -5.20 7.58 5.55
CA GLY A 76 -6.65 7.72 5.69
C GLY A 76 -7.25 8.90 4.90
N VAL A 77 -6.83 9.11 3.63
CA VAL A 77 -7.49 10.05 2.72
C VAL A 77 -8.68 9.40 2.02
N ASP A 78 -9.63 10.20 1.56
CA ASP A 78 -10.93 9.74 1.07
C ASP A 78 -10.86 8.72 -0.06
N PHE A 79 -9.99 8.95 -1.07
CA PHE A 79 -9.89 8.01 -2.18
C PHE A 79 -9.26 6.67 -1.77
N ASN A 80 -8.30 6.67 -0.85
CA ASN A 80 -7.75 5.43 -0.30
C ASN A 80 -8.79 4.65 0.51
N LYS A 81 -9.59 5.34 1.33
CA LYS A 81 -10.69 4.73 2.10
C LYS A 81 -11.76 4.13 1.20
N LYS A 82 -12.09 4.80 0.08
CA LYS A 82 -13.04 4.27 -0.91
C LYS A 82 -12.54 3.00 -1.60
N VAL A 83 -11.23 2.87 -1.78
CA VAL A 83 -10.61 1.69 -2.38
C VAL A 83 -10.45 0.55 -1.39
N ALA A 84 -9.90 0.82 -0.20
CA ALA A 84 -9.54 -0.24 0.75
C ALA A 84 -10.68 -0.67 1.68
N LEU A 85 -11.70 0.18 1.89
CA LEU A 85 -12.87 -0.07 2.75
C LEU A 85 -12.48 -0.63 4.12
N LYS A 86 -12.89 -1.87 4.43
CA LYS A 86 -12.56 -2.58 5.67
C LYS A 86 -11.29 -3.46 5.56
N GLY A 87 -10.58 -3.39 4.42
CA GLY A 87 -9.41 -4.22 4.15
C GLY A 87 -8.08 -3.60 4.60
N ALA A 88 -8.11 -2.53 5.39
CA ALA A 88 -6.90 -1.84 5.83
C ALA A 88 -7.06 -1.20 7.21
N HIS A 89 -5.94 -1.03 7.91
CA HIS A 89 -5.80 -0.11 9.02
C HIS A 89 -5.47 1.28 8.47
N TYR A 90 -6.11 2.32 9.00
CA TYR A 90 -5.91 3.67 8.53
C TYR A 90 -5.06 4.48 9.48
N TRP A 91 -4.07 5.17 8.93
CA TRP A 91 -3.22 6.09 9.66
C TRP A 91 -3.38 7.53 9.16
N SER A 92 -3.00 8.48 9.99
CA SER A 92 -2.98 9.91 9.67
C SER A 92 -1.56 10.47 9.74
N LYS A 93 -1.36 11.67 9.19
CA LYS A 93 -0.08 12.39 9.26
C LYS A 93 0.22 13.00 10.64
N ASP A 94 -0.66 12.82 11.61
CA ASP A 94 -0.43 13.29 12.97
C ASP A 94 0.81 12.62 13.56
N GLY A 95 1.62 13.41 14.26
CA GLY A 95 2.92 12.95 14.77
C GLY A 95 2.81 11.64 15.56
N GLY A 96 3.58 10.65 15.15
CA GLY A 96 3.62 9.33 15.77
C GLY A 96 2.41 8.42 15.52
N ASN A 97 1.41 8.83 14.72
CA ASN A 97 0.24 8.00 14.47
C ASN A 97 0.60 6.68 13.75
N LEU A 98 1.35 6.76 12.64
CA LEU A 98 1.83 5.57 11.93
C LEU A 98 2.75 4.71 12.80
N ALA A 99 3.65 5.32 13.57
CA ALA A 99 4.55 4.58 14.46
C ALA A 99 3.79 3.77 15.49
N ARG A 100 2.81 4.38 16.18
CA ARG A 100 1.95 3.65 17.13
C ARG A 100 1.18 2.51 16.48
N LEU A 101 0.72 2.69 15.25
CA LEU A 101 0.02 1.64 14.52
C LEU A 101 0.96 0.48 14.16
N ILE A 102 2.20 0.78 13.75
CA ILE A 102 3.23 -0.23 13.49
C ILE A 102 3.53 -1.02 14.77
N ASP A 103 3.78 -0.35 15.90
CA ASP A 103 4.05 -0.99 17.18
C ASP A 103 2.89 -1.90 17.63
N GLN A 104 1.66 -1.46 17.39
CA GLN A 104 0.45 -2.21 17.70
C GLN A 104 0.36 -3.52 16.89
N ILE A 105 0.67 -3.45 15.60
CA ILE A 105 0.64 -4.61 14.70
C ILE A 105 1.82 -5.55 14.94
N ASP A 106 3.00 -5.02 15.24
CA ASP A 106 4.20 -5.82 15.49
C ASP A 106 4.03 -6.72 16.73
N GLY A 107 3.32 -6.25 17.74
CA GLY A 107 3.00 -7.01 18.95
C GLY A 107 1.86 -8.02 18.83
N GLN A 108 1.20 -8.13 17.66
CA GLN A 108 0.03 -8.99 17.47
C GLN A 108 0.25 -10.05 16.39
N ALA A 109 -0.56 -11.11 16.41
CA ALA A 109 -0.67 -12.03 15.28
C ALA A 109 -1.26 -11.30 14.06
N GLU A 110 -0.90 -11.73 12.86
CA GLU A 110 -1.48 -11.17 11.63
C GLU A 110 -3.00 -11.23 11.63
N SER A 111 -3.63 -10.15 11.15
CA SER A 111 -5.07 -10.09 11.00
C SER A 111 -5.53 -10.80 9.72
N ILE A 112 -5.59 -12.13 9.79
CA ILE A 112 -6.05 -12.97 8.68
C ILE A 112 -7.43 -12.51 8.17
N GLU A 113 -8.31 -12.09 9.04
CA GLU A 113 -9.65 -11.63 8.65
C GLU A 113 -9.61 -10.31 7.88
N LEU A 114 -8.72 -9.38 8.26
CA LEU A 114 -8.50 -8.15 7.51
C LEU A 114 -8.02 -8.45 6.09
N GLY A 115 -7.01 -9.30 5.97
CA GLY A 115 -6.46 -9.73 4.68
C GLY A 115 -7.49 -10.46 3.81
N LYS A 116 -8.31 -11.34 4.40
CA LYS A 116 -9.41 -12.00 3.68
C LYS A 116 -10.44 -10.98 3.17
N ALA A 117 -10.82 -10.01 3.98
CA ALA A 117 -11.76 -8.96 3.59
C ALA A 117 -11.20 -8.12 2.43
N ALA A 118 -9.92 -7.75 2.49
CA ALA A 118 -9.25 -7.02 1.42
C ALA A 118 -9.23 -7.82 0.11
N LYS A 119 -8.76 -9.07 0.15
CA LYS A 119 -8.65 -9.95 -1.02
C LYS A 119 -10.02 -10.22 -1.66
N LYS A 120 -11.03 -10.50 -0.84
CA LYS A 120 -12.40 -10.69 -1.32
C LYS A 120 -12.93 -9.44 -2.03
N HIS A 121 -12.74 -8.26 -1.42
CA HIS A 121 -13.16 -7.00 -2.03
C HIS A 121 -12.47 -6.76 -3.38
N MET A 122 -11.17 -7.02 -3.50
CA MET A 122 -10.46 -6.88 -4.77
C MET A 122 -11.02 -7.82 -5.85
N GLN A 123 -11.31 -9.07 -5.51
CA GLN A 123 -11.90 -10.05 -6.43
C GLN A 123 -13.32 -9.69 -6.89
N GLU A 124 -14.10 -8.99 -6.06
CA GLU A 124 -15.47 -8.61 -6.38
C GLU A 124 -15.58 -7.26 -7.09
N ALA A 125 -14.69 -6.31 -6.79
CA ALA A 125 -14.83 -4.93 -7.23
C ALA A 125 -13.86 -4.53 -8.36
N TYR A 126 -12.68 -5.16 -8.45
CA TYR A 126 -11.59 -4.73 -9.33
C TYR A 126 -11.09 -5.86 -10.23
N THR A 127 -12.02 -6.44 -11.01
CA THR A 127 -11.69 -7.43 -12.03
C THR A 127 -11.82 -6.82 -13.43
N TRP A 128 -11.03 -7.32 -14.39
CA TRP A 128 -11.11 -6.88 -15.77
C TRP A 128 -12.49 -7.17 -16.38
N GLU A 129 -13.11 -8.28 -16.03
CA GLU A 129 -14.46 -8.66 -16.50
C GLU A 129 -15.51 -7.64 -16.06
N LYS A 130 -15.44 -7.20 -14.81
CA LYS A 130 -16.36 -6.18 -14.28
C LYS A 130 -16.14 -4.84 -14.96
N ILE A 131 -14.90 -4.39 -15.04
CA ILE A 131 -14.55 -3.11 -15.66
C ILE A 131 -14.95 -3.09 -17.14
N ALA A 132 -14.65 -4.16 -17.89
CA ALA A 132 -15.06 -4.27 -19.29
C ALA A 132 -16.57 -4.20 -19.44
N ARG A 133 -17.34 -4.91 -18.61
CA ARG A 133 -18.80 -4.86 -18.61
C ARG A 133 -19.34 -3.45 -18.32
N GLU A 134 -18.81 -2.77 -17.33
CA GLU A 134 -19.23 -1.41 -17.00
C GLU A 134 -18.97 -0.43 -18.16
N TYR A 135 -17.85 -0.58 -18.89
CA TYR A 135 -17.59 0.18 -20.11
C TYR A 135 -18.56 -0.18 -21.24
N GLU A 136 -18.82 -1.48 -21.47
CA GLU A 136 -19.76 -1.93 -22.46
C GLU A 136 -21.16 -1.35 -22.22
N GLU A 137 -21.67 -1.42 -20.99
CA GLU A 137 -22.95 -0.83 -20.61
C GLU A 137 -22.99 0.69 -20.83
N LEU A 138 -21.87 1.39 -20.62
CA LEU A 138 -21.78 2.84 -20.86
C LEU A 138 -21.87 3.18 -22.36
N PHE A 139 -21.23 2.38 -23.21
CA PHE A 139 -21.19 2.62 -24.66
C PHE A 139 -22.46 2.18 -25.38
N LEU A 140 -23.24 1.27 -24.80
CA LEU A 140 -24.51 0.79 -25.38
C LEU A 140 -25.74 1.62 -24.95
N ARG A 141 -25.56 2.62 -24.10
CA ARG A 141 -26.60 3.60 -23.72
C ARG A 141 -26.70 4.71 -24.72
#